data_c22eb058770930cdf5695ba0b5677a81
#
_entry.id   c22eb058770930cdf5695ba0b5677a81
#
_cell.length_a   1.000
_cell.length_b   1.000
_cell.length_c   1.000
_cell.angle_alpha   90.00
_cell.angle_beta   90.00
_cell.angle_gamma   90.00
#
_symmetry.space_group_name_H-M   'P 1'
#
loop_
_entity.id
_entity.type
_entity.pdbx_description
1 polymer ?
#
loop_
_entity_poly.entity_id
_entity_poly.type
_entity_poly.pdbx_seq_one_letter_code
_entity_poly.pdbx_strand_id
1 'polypeptide(L)'
;MADQFSFDVVSEVNMQELRNVVDQATKEVKQRFDFKDSKTEITLKEKEKELIILSDDEYKLNAVIDIIKTKCTKRGVSLKAFDYGAIEPALSGTVRQTAKIQSGIATEKAKEITKAVKESKLKVQAQIQGEQVRVLSKSKDDLQATMSFLKGKDFGIDLQFTNYR
;
A
#
# COMPACT_ATOMS: atom_id res chain seq x y z
N MET A 1 12.01 6.75 -37.46
CA MET A 1 11.03 6.63 -36.37
C MET A 1 11.36 7.60 -35.26
N ALA A 2 10.34 8.29 -34.77
CA ALA A 2 10.55 9.16 -33.61
C ALA A 2 10.76 8.28 -32.37
N ASP A 3 11.76 8.64 -31.57
CA ASP A 3 11.99 7.97 -30.30
C ASP A 3 10.80 8.16 -29.38
N GLN A 4 10.45 7.11 -28.66
CA GLN A 4 9.36 7.15 -27.71
C GLN A 4 9.91 6.81 -26.32
N PHE A 5 9.59 7.66 -25.35
CA PHE A 5 9.99 7.47 -23.97
C PHE A 5 8.82 6.93 -23.17
N SER A 6 9.10 6.28 -22.07
CA SER A 6 8.06 5.69 -21.24
C SER A 6 8.46 5.60 -19.78
N PHE A 7 7.46 5.47 -18.92
CA PHE A 7 7.64 4.99 -17.55
C PHE A 7 6.42 4.17 -17.15
N ASP A 8 6.58 3.39 -16.11
CA ASP A 8 5.50 2.57 -15.56
C ASP A 8 5.03 3.13 -14.22
N VAL A 9 3.71 3.22 -14.07
CA VAL A 9 3.06 3.54 -12.80
C VAL A 9 2.72 2.22 -12.13
N VAL A 10 3.25 2.02 -10.94
CA VAL A 10 3.02 0.80 -10.16
C VAL A 10 2.58 1.17 -8.75
N SER A 11 1.98 0.21 -8.05
CA SER A 11 1.64 0.35 -6.64
C SER A 11 2.01 -0.97 -5.98
N GLU A 12 3.23 -1.05 -5.46
CA GLU A 12 3.76 -2.28 -4.91
C GLU A 12 4.14 -2.10 -3.45
N VAL A 13 3.93 -3.15 -2.67
CA VAL A 13 4.39 -3.23 -1.29
C VAL A 13 5.64 -4.07 -1.25
N ASN A 14 6.70 -3.54 -0.62
CA ASN A 14 7.91 -4.31 -0.38
C ASN A 14 7.63 -5.28 0.77
N MET A 15 7.42 -6.56 0.45
CA MET A 15 7.09 -7.59 1.44
C MET A 15 8.22 -7.83 2.45
N GLN A 16 9.48 -7.65 2.04
CA GLN A 16 10.61 -7.75 2.97
C GLN A 16 10.52 -6.69 4.06
N GLU A 17 10.23 -5.44 3.67
CA GLU A 17 10.06 -4.35 4.63
C GLU A 17 8.83 -4.57 5.50
N LEU A 18 7.76 -5.10 4.95
CA LEU A 18 6.56 -5.41 5.72
C LEU A 18 6.82 -6.51 6.76
N ARG A 19 7.61 -7.53 6.42
CA ARG A 19 8.04 -8.54 7.40
C ARG A 19 8.82 -7.89 8.54
N ASN A 20 9.71 -6.96 8.23
CA ASN A 20 10.47 -6.22 9.24
C ASN A 20 9.54 -5.39 10.13
N VAL A 21 8.52 -4.76 9.56
CA VAL A 21 7.50 -4.01 10.32
C VAL A 21 6.80 -4.93 11.31
N VAL A 22 6.34 -6.10 10.85
CA VAL A 22 5.64 -7.07 11.71
C VAL A 22 6.55 -7.56 12.84
N ASP A 23 7.80 -7.88 12.53
CA ASP A 23 8.78 -8.32 13.56
C ASP A 23 9.02 -7.24 14.60
N GLN A 24 9.22 -6.00 14.18
CA GLN A 24 9.45 -4.88 15.10
C GLN A 24 8.21 -4.56 15.94
N ALA A 25 7.03 -4.59 15.32
CA ALA A 25 5.78 -4.35 16.04
C ALA A 25 5.54 -5.45 17.09
N THR A 26 5.80 -6.71 16.74
CA THR A 26 5.68 -7.84 17.65
C THR A 26 6.63 -7.69 18.85
N LYS A 27 7.87 -7.28 18.60
CA LYS A 27 8.85 -7.04 19.66
C LYS A 27 8.40 -5.92 20.59
N GLU A 28 7.91 -4.82 20.04
CA GLU A 28 7.45 -3.69 20.85
C GLU A 28 6.26 -4.09 21.72
N VAL A 29 5.29 -4.83 21.17
CA VAL A 29 4.15 -5.34 21.94
C VAL A 29 4.62 -6.19 23.12
N LYS A 30 5.57 -7.11 22.89
CA LYS A 30 6.10 -7.98 23.94
C LYS A 30 6.83 -7.22 25.03
N GLN A 31 7.43 -6.08 24.72
CA GLN A 31 8.20 -5.27 25.65
C GLN A 31 7.38 -4.24 26.40
N ARG A 32 6.21 -3.89 25.90
CA ARG A 32 5.37 -2.86 26.53
C ARG A 32 4.62 -3.44 27.72
N PHE A 33 4.66 -2.70 28.83
CA PHE A 33 4.00 -3.09 30.07
C PHE A 33 2.47 -3.22 29.90
N ASP A 34 1.85 -2.35 29.12
CA ASP A 34 0.42 -2.36 28.87
C ASP A 34 -0.06 -3.57 28.06
N PHE A 35 0.89 -4.34 27.50
CA PHE A 35 0.59 -5.60 26.82
C PHE A 35 1.06 -6.84 27.61
N LYS A 36 1.37 -6.67 28.87
CA LYS A 36 1.75 -7.79 29.72
C LYS A 36 0.62 -8.81 29.78
N ASP A 37 0.95 -10.08 29.56
CA ASP A 37 -0.02 -11.19 29.52
C ASP A 37 -1.11 -11.04 28.47
N SER A 38 -0.91 -10.16 27.48
CA SER A 38 -1.86 -9.97 26.37
C SER A 38 -1.80 -11.14 25.39
N LYS A 39 -2.96 -11.46 24.81
CA LYS A 39 -3.10 -12.47 23.76
C LYS A 39 -2.86 -11.88 22.37
N THR A 40 -2.19 -10.73 22.27
CA THR A 40 -1.95 -10.05 21.01
C THR A 40 -1.06 -10.87 20.08
N GLU A 41 -1.51 -11.04 18.85
CA GLU A 41 -0.74 -11.68 17.77
C GLU A 41 -0.88 -10.86 16.49
N ILE A 42 0.22 -10.75 15.76
CA ILE A 42 0.26 -10.12 14.44
C ILE A 42 0.74 -11.19 13.46
N THR A 43 -0.10 -11.52 12.48
CA THR A 43 0.21 -12.55 11.48
C THR A 43 0.18 -11.96 10.09
N LEU A 44 1.27 -12.12 9.35
CA LEU A 44 1.35 -11.71 7.95
C LEU A 44 1.19 -12.95 7.07
N LYS A 45 0.11 -12.97 6.28
CA LYS A 45 -0.11 -14.01 5.28
C LYS A 45 0.27 -13.43 3.91
N GLU A 46 1.50 -13.71 3.49
CA GLU A 46 2.07 -13.09 2.28
C GLU A 46 1.36 -13.54 1.01
N LYS A 47 1.02 -14.82 0.90
CA LYS A 47 0.36 -15.35 -0.30
C LYS A 47 -1.05 -14.78 -0.47
N GLU A 48 -1.77 -14.68 0.61
CA GLU A 48 -3.14 -14.15 0.63
C GLU A 48 -3.15 -12.63 0.64
N LYS A 49 -2.01 -12.00 0.84
CA LYS A 49 -1.88 -10.54 0.99
C LYS A 49 -2.78 -10.01 2.10
N GLU A 50 -2.66 -10.61 3.28
CA GLU A 50 -3.45 -10.24 4.45
C GLU A 50 -2.55 -10.04 5.67
N LEU A 51 -2.89 -9.04 6.47
CA LEU A 51 -2.30 -8.82 7.79
C LEU A 51 -3.41 -9.01 8.81
N ILE A 52 -3.25 -10.01 9.71
CA ILE A 52 -4.26 -10.34 10.72
C ILE A 52 -3.75 -9.90 12.07
N ILE A 53 -4.56 -9.12 12.77
CA ILE A 53 -4.27 -8.63 14.11
C ILE A 53 -5.29 -9.18 15.07
N LEU A 54 -4.81 -9.90 16.10
CA LEU A 54 -5.62 -10.44 17.20
C LEU A 54 -5.20 -9.75 18.47
N SER A 55 -6.16 -9.31 19.30
CA SER A 55 -5.86 -8.70 20.59
C SER A 55 -6.97 -8.96 21.60
N ASP A 56 -6.72 -8.57 22.86
CA ASP A 56 -7.64 -8.84 23.96
C ASP A 56 -8.96 -8.09 23.83
N ASP A 57 -8.90 -6.86 23.34
CA ASP A 57 -10.07 -5.99 23.16
C ASP A 57 -9.79 -4.98 22.05
N GLU A 58 -10.80 -4.18 21.71
CA GLU A 58 -10.70 -3.18 20.66
C GLU A 58 -9.69 -2.09 20.99
N TYR A 59 -9.60 -1.68 22.24
CA TYR A 59 -8.65 -0.66 22.69
C TYR A 59 -7.21 -1.11 22.44
N LYS A 60 -6.86 -2.32 22.85
CA LYS A 60 -5.52 -2.88 22.61
C LYS A 60 -5.27 -3.15 21.14
N LEU A 61 -6.27 -3.61 20.41
CA LEU A 61 -6.16 -3.80 18.96
C LEU A 61 -5.76 -2.49 18.27
N ASN A 62 -6.43 -1.39 18.58
CA ASN A 62 -6.12 -0.08 18.01
C ASN A 62 -4.73 0.40 18.40
N ALA A 63 -4.28 0.10 19.61
CA ALA A 63 -2.91 0.41 20.04
C ALA A 63 -1.87 -0.37 19.21
N VAL A 64 -2.14 -1.63 18.90
CA VAL A 64 -1.28 -2.45 18.04
C VAL A 64 -1.23 -1.87 16.62
N ILE A 65 -2.37 -1.45 16.08
CA ILE A 65 -2.43 -0.82 14.75
C ILE A 65 -1.58 0.45 14.73
N ASP A 66 -1.63 1.28 15.78
CA ASP A 66 -0.80 2.48 15.86
C ASP A 66 0.69 2.15 15.87
N ILE A 67 1.09 1.09 16.56
CA ILE A 67 2.48 0.60 16.55
C ILE A 67 2.86 0.19 15.12
N ILE A 68 2.01 -0.57 14.44
CA ILE A 68 2.26 -1.01 13.06
C ILE A 68 2.40 0.20 12.13
N LYS A 69 1.52 1.18 12.24
CA LYS A 69 1.57 2.40 11.42
C LYS A 69 2.88 3.17 11.63
N THR A 70 3.32 3.28 12.88
CA THR A 70 4.59 3.95 13.21
C THR A 70 5.77 3.22 12.56
N LYS A 71 5.80 1.88 12.64
CA LYS A 71 6.86 1.08 12.03
C LYS A 71 6.84 1.15 10.51
N CYS A 72 5.65 1.15 9.91
CA CYS A 72 5.48 1.32 8.46
C CYS A 72 6.08 2.66 8.01
N THR A 73 5.76 3.74 8.69
CA THR A 73 6.28 5.08 8.36
C THR A 73 7.80 5.12 8.43
N LYS A 74 8.39 4.51 9.43
CA LYS A 74 9.85 4.46 9.59
C LYS A 74 10.53 3.64 8.50
N ARG A 75 9.86 2.62 7.97
CA ARG A 75 10.43 1.72 6.98
C ARG A 75 10.00 2.01 5.54
N GLY A 76 9.28 3.10 5.34
CA GLY A 76 8.86 3.51 4.00
C GLY A 76 7.74 2.66 3.40
N VAL A 77 6.98 1.95 4.23
CA VAL A 77 5.78 1.24 3.78
C VAL A 77 4.60 2.20 3.84
N SER A 78 3.92 2.39 2.72
CA SER A 78 2.79 3.33 2.66
C SER A 78 1.61 2.83 3.49
N LEU A 79 1.00 3.72 4.27
CA LEU A 79 -0.21 3.40 5.03
C LEU A 79 -1.41 3.16 4.11
N LYS A 80 -1.38 3.67 2.88
CA LYS A 80 -2.41 3.44 1.87
C LYS A 80 -2.43 2.00 1.35
N ALA A 81 -1.40 1.21 1.64
CA ALA A 81 -1.33 -0.19 1.23
C ALA A 81 -2.30 -1.09 2.00
N PHE A 82 -2.86 -0.61 3.11
CA PHE A 82 -3.70 -1.43 3.98
C PHE A 82 -5.18 -1.02 3.88
N ASP A 83 -6.02 -2.03 3.66
CA ASP A 83 -7.48 -1.88 3.69
C ASP A 83 -8.00 -2.66 4.90
N TYR A 84 -8.31 -1.95 5.98
CA TYR A 84 -8.74 -2.55 7.23
C TYR A 84 -10.20 -2.95 7.16
N GLY A 85 -10.47 -4.24 7.41
CA GLY A 85 -11.83 -4.74 7.52
C GLY A 85 -12.47 -4.42 8.88
N ALA A 86 -13.64 -4.97 9.12
CA ALA A 86 -14.33 -4.80 10.39
C ALA A 86 -13.62 -5.55 11.51
N ILE A 87 -13.74 -5.04 12.73
CA ILE A 87 -13.27 -5.74 13.93
C ILE A 87 -14.30 -6.81 14.28
N GLU A 88 -13.85 -8.06 14.37
CA GLU A 88 -14.70 -9.22 14.63
C GLU A 88 -14.38 -9.87 15.96
N PRO A 89 -15.39 -10.40 16.67
CA PRO A 89 -15.12 -11.24 17.84
C PRO A 89 -14.34 -12.50 17.45
N ALA A 90 -13.45 -12.91 18.32
CA ALA A 90 -12.66 -14.13 18.16
C ALA A 90 -12.76 -15.00 19.41
N LEU A 91 -12.06 -16.12 19.43
CA LEU A 91 -12.11 -17.08 20.53
C LEU A 91 -11.66 -16.46 21.85
N SER A 92 -12.23 -16.93 22.94
CA SER A 92 -11.85 -16.55 24.33
C SER A 92 -11.95 -15.06 24.62
N GLY A 93 -12.96 -14.39 24.04
CA GLY A 93 -13.20 -12.97 24.29
C GLY A 93 -12.24 -12.02 23.58
N THR A 94 -11.39 -12.55 22.72
CA THR A 94 -10.49 -11.70 21.91
C THR A 94 -11.23 -11.09 20.72
N VAL A 95 -10.57 -10.15 20.04
CA VAL A 95 -11.06 -9.54 18.80
C VAL A 95 -10.00 -9.65 17.71
N ARG A 96 -10.46 -9.68 16.47
CA ARG A 96 -9.59 -9.83 15.31
C ARG A 96 -9.96 -8.81 14.24
N GLN A 97 -8.96 -8.28 13.58
CA GLN A 97 -9.14 -7.44 12.40
C GLN A 97 -8.18 -7.89 11.31
N THR A 98 -8.70 -8.02 10.10
CA THR A 98 -7.89 -8.38 8.93
C THR A 98 -7.74 -7.16 8.05
N ALA A 99 -6.50 -6.82 7.72
CA ALA A 99 -6.19 -5.77 6.74
C ALA A 99 -5.75 -6.46 5.45
N LYS A 100 -6.40 -6.10 4.35
CA LYS A 100 -5.96 -6.54 3.02
C LYS A 100 -4.81 -5.66 2.57
N ILE A 101 -3.76 -6.28 2.03
CA ILE A 101 -2.60 -5.57 1.52
C ILE A 101 -2.79 -5.37 0.02
N GLN A 102 -2.86 -4.10 -0.39
CA GLN A 102 -3.02 -3.76 -1.80
C GLN A 102 -1.65 -3.66 -2.46
N SER A 103 -1.33 -4.66 -3.27
CA SER A 103 -0.12 -4.70 -4.09
C SER A 103 -0.54 -4.94 -5.53
N GLY A 104 -0.04 -4.06 -6.42
CA GLY A 104 -0.50 -3.99 -7.80
C GLY A 104 -1.64 -3.01 -7.95
N ILE A 105 -1.86 -2.53 -9.17
CA ILE A 105 -2.97 -1.61 -9.48
C ILE A 105 -4.12 -2.43 -10.04
N ALA A 106 -5.25 -2.46 -9.33
CA ALA A 106 -6.45 -3.13 -9.79
C ALA A 106 -6.98 -2.45 -11.06
N THR A 107 -7.66 -3.20 -11.91
CA THR A 107 -8.19 -2.70 -13.20
C THR A 107 -9.01 -1.43 -13.04
N GLU A 108 -9.85 -1.34 -12.01
CA GLU A 108 -10.68 -0.16 -11.77
C GLU A 108 -9.84 1.08 -11.48
N LYS A 109 -8.80 0.94 -10.67
CA LYS A 109 -7.87 2.04 -10.37
C LYS A 109 -7.03 2.40 -11.58
N ALA A 110 -6.61 1.41 -12.36
CA ALA A 110 -5.88 1.64 -13.61
C ALA A 110 -6.72 2.47 -14.58
N LYS A 111 -8.02 2.20 -14.68
CA LYS A 111 -8.94 3.00 -15.49
C LYS A 111 -9.07 4.43 -14.98
N GLU A 112 -9.14 4.63 -13.67
CA GLU A 112 -9.15 5.98 -13.07
C GLU A 112 -7.89 6.76 -13.43
N ILE A 113 -6.73 6.10 -13.37
CA ILE A 113 -5.43 6.71 -13.69
C ILE A 113 -5.37 7.09 -15.17
N THR A 114 -5.73 6.17 -16.06
CA THR A 114 -5.72 6.42 -17.52
C THR A 114 -6.70 7.54 -17.90
N LYS A 115 -7.88 7.57 -17.28
CA LYS A 115 -8.87 8.63 -17.49
C LYS A 115 -8.31 9.98 -17.03
N ALA A 116 -7.69 10.05 -15.86
CA ALA A 116 -7.11 11.27 -15.33
C ALA A 116 -6.00 11.80 -16.25
N VAL A 117 -5.14 10.91 -16.76
CA VAL A 117 -4.08 11.27 -17.71
C VAL A 117 -4.67 11.83 -18.99
N LYS A 118 -5.72 11.21 -19.51
CA LYS A 118 -6.40 11.68 -20.71
C LYS A 118 -7.04 13.06 -20.50
N GLU A 119 -7.66 13.28 -19.36
CA GLU A 119 -8.30 14.55 -19.00
C GLU A 119 -7.28 15.66 -18.76
N SER A 120 -6.03 15.33 -18.41
CA SER A 120 -4.97 16.31 -18.20
C SER A 120 -4.57 17.06 -19.48
N LYS A 121 -4.91 16.50 -20.63
CA LYS A 121 -4.56 17.02 -21.97
C LYS A 121 -3.07 17.06 -22.25
N LEU A 122 -2.26 16.36 -21.46
CA LEU A 122 -0.85 16.21 -21.73
C LEU A 122 -0.66 15.28 -22.94
N LYS A 123 0.43 15.52 -23.69
CA LYS A 123 0.72 14.76 -24.93
C LYS A 123 1.35 13.42 -24.61
N VAL A 124 0.59 12.57 -23.93
CA VAL A 124 1.02 11.23 -23.52
C VAL A 124 -0.09 10.22 -23.79
N GLN A 125 0.32 8.95 -23.90
CA GLN A 125 -0.60 7.82 -23.95
C GLN A 125 -0.45 7.00 -22.69
N ALA A 126 -1.55 6.54 -22.12
CA ALA A 126 -1.54 5.65 -20.98
C ALA A 126 -2.16 4.32 -21.37
N GLN A 127 -1.47 3.22 -21.07
CA GLN A 127 -1.88 1.87 -21.39
C GLN A 127 -1.89 1.01 -20.13
N ILE A 128 -2.98 0.27 -19.93
CA ILE A 128 -3.05 -0.69 -18.82
C ILE A 128 -2.31 -1.96 -19.23
N GLN A 129 -1.32 -2.35 -18.42
CA GLN A 129 -0.54 -3.56 -18.65
C GLN A 129 -0.50 -4.38 -17.35
N GLY A 130 -1.36 -5.41 -17.26
CA GLY A 130 -1.46 -6.22 -16.05
C GLY A 130 -1.89 -5.37 -14.86
N GLU A 131 -1.06 -5.32 -13.84
CA GLU A 131 -1.30 -4.57 -12.61
C GLU A 131 -0.57 -3.22 -12.57
N GLN A 132 -0.21 -2.70 -13.73
CA GLN A 132 0.49 -1.42 -13.86
C GLN A 132 -0.05 -0.60 -15.02
N VAL A 133 0.32 0.67 -15.07
CA VAL A 133 -0.03 1.57 -16.17
C VAL A 133 1.23 2.09 -16.80
N ARG A 134 1.40 1.87 -18.10
CA ARG A 134 2.52 2.41 -18.86
C ARG A 134 2.15 3.73 -19.51
N VAL A 135 2.98 4.73 -19.31
CA VAL A 135 2.81 6.06 -19.90
C VAL A 135 3.90 6.27 -20.95
N LEU A 136 3.48 6.63 -22.16
CA LEU A 136 4.39 6.80 -23.29
C LEU A 136 4.26 8.23 -23.83
N SER A 137 5.38 8.78 -24.28
CA SER A 137 5.42 10.09 -24.95
C SER A 137 6.67 10.22 -25.81
N LYS A 138 6.60 11.12 -26.80
CA LYS A 138 7.76 11.53 -27.57
C LYS A 138 8.59 12.60 -26.85
N SER A 139 8.06 13.14 -25.76
CA SER A 139 8.68 14.23 -24.99
C SER A 139 8.93 13.78 -23.55
N LYS A 140 10.19 13.86 -23.10
CA LYS A 140 10.54 13.61 -21.69
C LYS A 140 9.88 14.62 -20.76
N ASP A 141 9.73 15.86 -21.21
CA ASP A 141 9.10 16.93 -20.42
C ASP A 141 7.63 16.59 -20.16
N ASP A 142 6.92 16.06 -21.16
CA ASP A 142 5.52 15.63 -20.98
C ASP A 142 5.41 14.45 -20.01
N LEU A 143 6.39 13.52 -20.01
CA LEU A 143 6.43 12.45 -19.02
C LEU A 143 6.63 13.00 -17.61
N GLN A 144 7.55 13.94 -17.42
CA GLN A 144 7.77 14.58 -16.11
C GLN A 144 6.54 15.33 -15.64
N ALA A 145 5.87 16.06 -16.53
CA ALA A 145 4.62 16.74 -16.22
C ALA A 145 3.54 15.76 -15.79
N THR A 146 3.45 14.60 -16.44
CA THR A 146 2.50 13.55 -16.09
C THR A 146 2.78 12.96 -14.71
N MET A 147 4.05 12.72 -14.38
CA MET A 147 4.41 12.24 -13.04
C MET A 147 4.00 13.23 -11.97
N SER A 148 4.29 14.52 -12.16
CA SER A 148 3.91 15.57 -11.21
C SER A 148 2.40 15.66 -11.06
N PHE A 149 1.67 15.56 -12.16
CA PHE A 149 0.21 15.55 -12.16
C PHE A 149 -0.35 14.39 -11.35
N LEU A 150 0.18 13.16 -11.56
CA LEU A 150 -0.28 11.96 -10.86
C LEU A 150 0.08 12.01 -9.38
N LYS A 151 1.26 12.53 -9.03
CA LYS A 151 1.67 12.70 -7.62
C LYS A 151 0.75 13.66 -6.87
N GLY A 152 0.21 14.65 -7.55
CA GLY A 152 -0.68 15.64 -6.97
C GLY A 152 -2.12 15.15 -6.79
N LYS A 153 -2.47 13.99 -7.33
CA LYS A 153 -3.80 13.41 -7.19
C LYS A 153 -3.81 12.26 -6.21
N ASP A 154 -4.93 12.11 -5.50
CA ASP A 154 -5.13 11.00 -4.57
C ASP A 154 -6.05 9.97 -5.21
N PHE A 155 -5.49 8.82 -5.57
CA PHE A 155 -6.24 7.68 -6.10
C PHE A 155 -6.58 6.65 -5.02
N GLY A 156 -6.26 6.95 -3.76
CA GLY A 156 -6.49 6.02 -2.65
C GLY A 156 -5.45 4.92 -2.53
N ILE A 157 -4.46 4.88 -3.42
CA ILE A 157 -3.34 3.94 -3.39
C ILE A 157 -2.03 4.72 -3.54
N ASP A 158 -0.93 4.10 -3.11
CA ASP A 158 0.40 4.68 -3.28
C ASP A 158 0.88 4.44 -4.69
N LEU A 159 1.25 5.49 -5.42
CA LEU A 159 1.78 5.39 -6.77
C LEU A 159 3.29 5.52 -6.77
N GLN A 160 3.95 4.63 -7.49
CA GLN A 160 5.39 4.64 -7.70
C GLN A 160 5.65 4.68 -9.20
N PHE A 161 6.73 5.36 -9.58
CA PHE A 161 7.11 5.52 -10.98
C PHE A 161 8.46 4.84 -11.21
N THR A 162 8.50 3.95 -12.19
CA THR A 162 9.66 3.10 -12.41
C THR A 162 9.84 2.81 -13.90
N ASN A 163 10.91 2.08 -14.21
CA ASN A 163 11.16 1.56 -15.56
C ASN A 163 11.21 2.66 -16.63
N TYR A 164 11.92 3.75 -16.32
CA TYR A 164 12.13 4.84 -17.27
C TYR A 164 12.93 4.34 -18.48
N ARG A 165 12.45 4.67 -19.68
CA ARG A 165 13.10 4.30 -20.93
C ARG A 165 13.13 5.45 -21.91
#